data_ae9a0f66e3485db0c9f62bb8b2a256dd
#
_entry.id   ae9a0f66e3485db0c9f62bb8b2a256dd
#
_cell.length_a   1.000
_cell.length_b   1.000
_cell.length_c   1.000
_cell.angle_alpha   90.00
_cell.angle_beta   90.00
_cell.angle_gamma   90.00
#
_symmetry.space_group_name_H-M   'P 1'
#
loop_
_entity.id
_entity.type
_entity.pdbx_description
1 polymer ?
#
loop_
_entity_poly.entity_id
_entity_poly.type
_entity_poly.pdbx_seq_one_letter_code
_entity_poly.pdbx_strand_id
1 'polypeptide(L)'
;MPSMLVTVKISKGFKTWTEMAKSFEDEQGAEGAKIVWAATNPDETSVYVMMDVPDPEFMKTFGERPDVVKRREEAGADVSSTTVITQIGDYWFGDS
;
A
#
# COMPACT_ATOMS: atom_id res chain seq x y z
N MET A 1 -0.83 -12.11 11.92
CA MET A 1 -0.16 -10.91 11.41
C MET A 1 -1.18 -9.78 11.28
N PRO A 2 -0.86 -8.57 11.72
CA PRO A 2 -1.82 -7.46 11.60
C PRO A 2 -2.11 -7.12 10.13
N SER A 3 -3.36 -6.78 9.88
CA SER A 3 -3.79 -6.26 8.58
C SER A 3 -4.09 -4.78 8.73
N MET A 4 -3.63 -3.98 7.79
CA MET A 4 -3.76 -2.52 7.85
C MET A 4 -4.48 -2.02 6.60
N LEU A 5 -5.40 -1.07 6.79
CA LEU A 5 -6.03 -0.36 5.68
C LEU A 5 -5.37 1.00 5.55
N VAL A 6 -4.80 1.27 4.38
CA VAL A 6 -3.98 2.46 4.13
C VAL A 6 -4.51 3.19 2.91
N THR A 7 -4.42 4.51 2.90
CA THR A 7 -4.74 5.32 1.73
C THR A 7 -3.57 6.24 1.39
N VAL A 8 -3.45 6.57 0.10
CA VAL A 8 -2.41 7.47 -0.41
C VAL A 8 -2.95 8.16 -1.66
N LYS A 9 -2.61 9.43 -1.84
CA LYS A 9 -2.96 10.18 -3.06
C LYS A 9 -1.99 9.83 -4.17
N ILE A 10 -2.51 9.72 -5.40
CA ILE A 10 -1.71 9.43 -6.59
C ILE A 10 -2.01 10.43 -7.70
N SER A 11 -1.07 10.60 -8.63
CA SER A 11 -1.21 11.56 -9.74
C SER A 11 -0.91 10.96 -11.13
N LYS A 12 -0.51 9.71 -11.21
CA LYS A 12 -0.14 9.05 -12.47
C LYS A 12 -1.00 7.86 -12.83
N GLY A 13 -2.16 7.74 -12.17
CA GLY A 13 -3.12 6.67 -12.44
C GLY A 13 -2.86 5.41 -11.65
N PHE A 14 -3.89 4.60 -11.52
CA PHE A 14 -3.86 3.39 -10.71
C PHE A 14 -2.93 2.32 -11.29
N LYS A 15 -2.90 2.18 -12.63
CA LYS A 15 -2.04 1.18 -13.27
C LYS A 15 -0.57 1.42 -12.94
N THR A 16 -0.12 2.68 -13.02
CA THR A 16 1.26 3.04 -12.68
C THR A 16 1.56 2.70 -11.22
N TRP A 17 0.62 3.03 -10.34
CA TRP A 17 0.77 2.71 -8.92
C TRP A 17 0.86 1.19 -8.68
N THR A 18 -0.01 0.40 -9.34
CA THR A 18 0.00 -1.05 -9.15
C THR A 18 1.28 -1.70 -9.68
N GLU A 19 1.84 -1.18 -10.76
CA GLU A 19 3.12 -1.67 -11.27
C GLU A 19 4.25 -1.44 -10.26
N MET A 20 4.25 -0.27 -9.64
CA MET A 20 5.21 0.04 -8.56
C MET A 20 4.99 -0.89 -7.37
N ALA A 21 3.75 -1.08 -6.96
CA ALA A 21 3.41 -1.96 -5.85
C ALA A 21 3.87 -3.40 -6.09
N LYS A 22 3.68 -3.90 -7.31
CA LYS A 22 4.16 -5.23 -7.68
C LYS A 22 5.67 -5.35 -7.57
N SER A 23 6.40 -4.29 -7.88
CA SER A 23 7.86 -4.30 -7.79
C SER A 23 8.35 -4.46 -6.35
N PHE A 24 7.53 -4.15 -5.37
CA PHE A 24 7.85 -4.33 -3.95
C PHE A 24 7.40 -5.67 -3.39
N GLU A 25 6.51 -6.40 -4.08
CA GLU A 25 5.94 -7.63 -3.54
C GLU A 25 7.00 -8.65 -3.14
N ASP A 26 8.01 -8.85 -4.00
CA ASP A 26 9.08 -9.80 -3.70
C ASP A 26 9.84 -9.40 -2.44
N GLU A 27 10.16 -8.11 -2.30
CA GLU A 27 10.86 -7.59 -1.13
C GLU A 27 10.01 -7.67 0.13
N GLN A 28 8.75 -7.24 0.02
CA GLN A 28 7.81 -7.27 1.14
C GLN A 28 7.49 -8.70 1.56
N GLY A 29 7.34 -9.61 0.60
CA GLY A 29 7.10 -11.01 0.89
C GLY A 29 8.25 -11.65 1.65
N ALA A 30 9.49 -11.30 1.30
CA ALA A 30 10.68 -11.78 1.99
C ALA A 30 10.72 -11.26 3.44
N GLU A 31 10.15 -10.07 3.69
CA GLU A 31 10.07 -9.48 5.03
C GLU A 31 8.79 -9.85 5.78
N GLY A 32 7.91 -10.62 5.16
CA GLY A 32 6.67 -11.08 5.78
C GLY A 32 5.45 -10.22 5.54
N ALA A 33 5.54 -9.24 4.64
CA ALA A 33 4.42 -8.38 4.30
C ALA A 33 3.76 -8.82 2.99
N LYS A 34 2.46 -8.54 2.86
CA LYS A 34 1.68 -8.93 1.69
C LYS A 34 0.56 -7.92 1.43
N ILE A 35 0.39 -7.51 0.18
CA ILE A 35 -0.77 -6.73 -0.24
C ILE A 35 -1.92 -7.71 -0.47
N VAL A 36 -3.01 -7.56 0.31
CA VAL A 36 -4.18 -8.42 0.18
C VAL A 36 -5.02 -7.98 -1.02
N TRP A 37 -5.31 -6.68 -1.11
CA TRP A 37 -5.95 -6.09 -2.28
C TRP A 37 -5.70 -4.59 -2.30
N ALA A 38 -5.94 -3.98 -3.45
CA ALA A 38 -5.88 -2.53 -3.61
C ALA A 38 -6.99 -2.10 -4.55
N ALA A 39 -7.45 -0.87 -4.36
CA ALA A 39 -8.50 -0.28 -5.18
C ALA A 39 -8.23 1.22 -5.34
N THR A 40 -8.86 1.82 -6.34
CA THR A 40 -8.77 3.25 -6.57
C THR A 40 -10.18 3.85 -6.57
N ASN A 41 -10.26 5.17 -6.34
CA ASN A 41 -11.51 5.90 -6.54
C ASN A 41 -11.75 6.10 -8.05
N PRO A 42 -12.97 6.51 -8.46
CA PRO A 42 -13.30 6.57 -9.90
C PRO A 42 -12.39 7.46 -10.74
N ASP A 43 -11.88 8.56 -10.21
CA ASP A 43 -10.98 9.46 -10.96
C ASP A 43 -9.50 9.14 -10.74
N GLU A 44 -9.19 8.05 -10.06
CA GLU A 44 -7.82 7.56 -9.84
C GLU A 44 -6.90 8.59 -9.22
N THR A 45 -7.42 9.30 -8.22
CA THR A 45 -6.64 10.29 -7.45
C THR A 45 -6.20 9.77 -6.09
N SER A 46 -6.76 8.64 -5.65
CA SER A 46 -6.42 8.01 -4.38
C SER A 46 -6.45 6.50 -4.51
N VAL A 47 -5.60 5.84 -3.75
CA VAL A 47 -5.55 4.38 -3.67
C VAL A 47 -5.88 3.94 -2.25
N TYR A 48 -6.58 2.83 -2.14
CA TYR A 48 -6.93 2.19 -0.86
C TYR A 48 -6.33 0.79 -0.87
N VAL A 49 -5.51 0.49 0.13
CA VAL A 49 -4.71 -0.75 0.16
C VAL A 49 -4.93 -1.46 1.48
N MET A 50 -5.22 -2.76 1.42
CA MET A 50 -5.21 -3.59 2.61
C MET A 50 -3.97 -4.46 2.56
N MET A 51 -3.16 -4.41 3.62
CA MET A 51 -1.88 -5.11 3.70
C MET A 51 -1.80 -5.93 4.97
N ASP A 52 -1.25 -7.14 4.85
CA ASP A 52 -0.80 -7.91 6.00
C ASP A 52 0.65 -7.56 6.25
N VAL A 53 0.99 -7.23 7.49
CA VAL A 53 2.34 -6.82 7.87
C VAL A 53 2.82 -7.63 9.08
N PRO A 54 4.16 -7.84 9.23
CA PRO A 54 4.67 -8.65 10.35
C PRO A 54 4.45 -7.99 11.71
N ASP A 55 4.42 -6.65 11.75
CA ASP A 55 4.11 -5.89 12.97
C ASP A 55 3.59 -4.50 12.59
N PRO A 56 2.93 -3.79 13.51
CA PRO A 56 2.34 -2.48 13.21
C PRO A 56 3.35 -1.41 12.78
N GLU A 57 4.61 -1.54 13.15
CA GLU A 57 5.63 -0.55 12.79
C GLU A 57 6.24 -0.80 11.42
N PHE A 58 5.98 -1.96 10.81
CA PHE A 58 6.53 -2.30 9.50
C PHE A 58 6.24 -1.24 8.46
N MET A 59 5.00 -0.75 8.40
CA MET A 59 4.59 0.26 7.42
C MET A 59 5.42 1.53 7.55
N LYS A 60 5.67 1.97 8.77
CA LYS A 60 6.48 3.16 9.02
C LYS A 60 7.93 2.92 8.61
N THR A 61 8.53 1.85 9.10
CA THR A 61 9.93 1.53 8.82
C THR A 61 10.18 1.34 7.32
N PHE A 62 9.34 0.54 6.67
CA PHE A 62 9.47 0.28 5.23
C PHE A 62 9.20 1.55 4.41
N GLY A 63 8.13 2.26 4.74
CA GLY A 63 7.70 3.45 3.98
C GLY A 63 8.65 4.62 4.10
N GLU A 64 9.50 4.68 5.13
CA GLU A 64 10.48 5.74 5.33
C GLU A 64 11.84 5.45 4.68
N ARG A 65 12.05 4.25 4.14
CA ARG A 65 13.31 3.94 3.46
C ARG A 65 13.48 4.85 2.23
N PRO A 66 14.64 5.50 2.05
CA PRO A 66 14.83 6.46 0.94
C PRO A 66 14.58 5.86 -0.44
N ASP A 67 14.98 4.61 -0.67
CA ASP A 67 14.75 3.94 -1.94
C ASP A 67 13.27 3.69 -2.20
N VAL A 68 12.52 3.35 -1.15
CA VAL A 68 11.06 3.13 -1.24
C VAL A 68 10.34 4.44 -1.52
N VAL A 69 10.69 5.50 -0.78
CA VAL A 69 10.11 6.85 -0.97
C VAL A 69 10.31 7.29 -2.42
N LYS A 70 11.52 7.18 -2.94
CA LYS A 70 11.84 7.60 -4.30
C LYS A 70 11.00 6.84 -5.33
N ARG A 71 10.89 5.52 -5.20
CA ARG A 71 10.11 4.71 -6.15
C ARG A 71 8.64 5.04 -6.10
N ARG A 72 8.11 5.30 -4.91
CA ARG A 72 6.71 5.70 -4.75
C ARG A 72 6.45 7.06 -5.39
N GLU A 73 7.32 8.03 -5.18
CA GLU A 73 7.19 9.35 -5.78
C GLU A 73 7.28 9.29 -7.31
N GLU A 74 8.18 8.49 -7.85
CA GLU A 74 8.30 8.29 -9.29
C GLU A 74 7.03 7.68 -9.89
N ALA A 75 6.31 6.87 -9.13
CA ALA A 75 5.03 6.29 -9.56
C ALA A 75 3.85 7.23 -9.36
N GLY A 76 4.08 8.45 -8.90
CA GLY A 76 3.03 9.45 -8.72
C GLY A 76 2.39 9.46 -7.35
N ALA A 77 2.91 8.71 -6.38
CA ALA A 77 2.35 8.71 -5.04
C ALA A 77 2.82 9.95 -4.27
N ASP A 78 1.89 10.62 -3.61
CA ASP A 78 2.22 11.66 -2.64
C ASP A 78 2.50 10.97 -1.31
N VAL A 79 3.77 10.69 -1.06
CA VAL A 79 4.19 9.91 0.10
C VAL A 79 3.72 10.56 1.41
N SER A 80 3.73 11.90 1.48
CA SER A 80 3.29 12.61 2.67
C SER A 80 1.80 12.44 2.95
N SER A 81 1.00 12.06 1.96
CA SER A 81 -0.44 11.81 2.13
C SER A 81 -0.75 10.40 2.61
N THR A 82 0.24 9.54 2.75
CA THR A 82 0.03 8.16 3.20
C THR A 82 -0.56 8.16 4.61
N THR A 83 -1.72 7.55 4.76
CA THR A 83 -2.44 7.53 6.02
C THR A 83 -2.90 6.10 6.32
N VAL A 84 -2.60 5.61 7.50
CA VAL A 84 -3.19 4.37 7.99
C VAL A 84 -4.58 4.71 8.51
N ILE A 85 -5.62 4.22 7.82
CA ILE A 85 -7.01 4.50 8.20
C ILE A 85 -7.35 3.75 9.48
N THR A 86 -7.06 2.46 9.51
CA THR A 86 -7.32 1.62 10.67
C THR A 86 -6.58 0.29 10.54
N GLN A 87 -6.42 -0.39 11.65
CA GLN A 87 -6.05 -1.80 11.65
C GLN A 87 -7.30 -2.61 11.36
N ILE A 88 -7.19 -3.64 10.53
CA ILE A 88 -8.30 -4.48 10.14
C ILE A 88 -8.30 -5.75 11.00
N GLY A 89 -9.45 -6.06 11.61
CA GLY A 89 -9.62 -7.30 12.35
C GLY A 89 -10.00 -8.45 11.43
N ASP A 90 -11.29 -8.52 11.09
CA ASP A 90 -11.80 -9.56 10.20
C ASP A 90 -12.33 -8.92 8.92
N TYR A 91 -12.43 -9.69 7.85
CA TYR A 91 -12.93 -9.19 6.57
C TYR A 91 -13.55 -10.29 5.74
N TRP A 92 -14.35 -9.89 4.76
CA TRP A 92 -15.12 -10.78 3.90
C TRP A 92 -15.10 -10.23 2.47
N PHE A 93 -14.90 -11.10 1.49
CA PHE A 93 -14.79 -10.70 0.09
C PHE A 93 -16.12 -10.88 -0.69
N GLY A 94 -17.23 -10.78 -0.04
CA GLY A 94 -18.53 -10.91 -0.71
C GLY A 94 -18.82 -12.35 -1.12
N ASP A 95 -19.08 -12.58 -2.40
CA ASP A 95 -19.48 -13.87 -2.91
C ASP A 95 -18.34 -14.88 -3.10
N SER A 96 -17.16 -14.51 -2.67
CA SER A 96 -16.02 -15.41 -2.81
C SER A 96 -16.07 -16.58 -1.84
#